data_7cf8d5d60a4e551b043f9ec4b5811c8c
#
_entry.id   7cf8d5d60a4e551b043f9ec4b5811c8c
#
_cell.length_a   1.000
_cell.length_b   1.000
_cell.length_c   1.000
_cell.angle_alpha   90.00
_cell.angle_beta   90.00
_cell.angle_gamma   90.00
#
_symmetry.space_group_name_H-M   'P 1'
#
loop_
_entity.id
_entity.type
_entity.pdbx_description
1 polymer ?
#
loop_
_entity_poly.entity_id
_entity_poly.type
_entity_poly.pdbx_seq_one_letter_code
_entity_poly.pdbx_strand_id
1 'polypeptide(L)'
;SLSVPRPEVTGITERHNRAARVIAAWRREKKFRDETGKPIPLPMEGGERSFGQLVNRFSGNVPPRAILDELMRVGAVERLEDGRVSLIARAYIPKGTDVGRLHLLGVDVRHLLSTIDHNLNPGPSGPLFQRKVAYDNLPDDVLPKFRKLFSKKAQALLESADQWLALRDRDSTPTAKGSGRNRAGFGIFFFEEPYSDEDN
;
A
#
# COMPACT_ATOMS: atom_id res chain seq x y z
N SER A 1 -27.25 -26.35 -0.37
CA SER A 1 -26.20 -25.36 -0.66
C SER A 1 -26.47 -24.13 0.19
N LEU A 2 -25.76 -24.02 1.31
CA LEU A 2 -25.82 -22.86 2.22
C LEU A 2 -24.93 -21.78 1.61
N SER A 3 -25.54 -20.76 0.97
CA SER A 3 -24.85 -19.55 0.60
C SER A 3 -24.61 -18.73 1.88
N VAL A 4 -23.40 -18.79 2.40
CA VAL A 4 -22.97 -17.87 3.47
C VAL A 4 -22.97 -16.46 2.87
N PRO A 5 -23.66 -15.48 3.47
CA PRO A 5 -23.59 -14.09 3.02
C PRO A 5 -22.14 -13.64 3.16
N ARG A 6 -21.51 -13.18 2.07
CA ARG A 6 -20.19 -12.54 2.14
C ARG A 6 -20.36 -11.18 2.82
N PRO A 7 -19.88 -10.99 4.05
CA PRO A 7 -20.01 -9.70 4.70
C PRO A 7 -19.16 -8.67 3.97
N GLU A 8 -19.42 -7.40 4.18
CA GLU A 8 -18.84 -6.13 3.65
C GLU A 8 -17.32 -6.01 3.51
N VAL A 9 -16.62 -7.12 3.35
CA VAL A 9 -15.16 -7.26 3.20
C VAL A 9 -14.65 -6.45 1.98
N THR A 10 -15.46 -6.35 0.93
CA THR A 10 -15.12 -5.62 -0.29
C THR A 10 -14.95 -4.11 -0.02
N GLY A 11 -15.79 -3.53 0.83
CA GLY A 11 -15.73 -2.09 1.14
C GLY A 11 -14.51 -1.68 1.97
N ILE A 12 -14.00 -2.55 2.85
CA ILE A 12 -12.82 -2.28 3.68
C ILE A 12 -11.56 -2.29 2.80
N THR A 13 -11.38 -3.31 1.97
CA THR A 13 -10.23 -3.41 1.04
C THR A 13 -10.20 -2.23 0.07
N GLU A 14 -11.35 -1.81 -0.42
CA GLU A 14 -11.45 -0.71 -1.36
C GLU A 14 -11.10 0.63 -0.71
N ARG A 15 -11.55 0.88 0.52
CA ARG A 15 -11.15 2.07 1.31
C ARG A 15 -9.66 2.09 1.59
N HIS A 16 -9.05 0.96 1.98
CA HIS A 16 -7.61 0.83 2.19
C HIS A 16 -6.81 1.14 0.92
N ASN A 17 -7.20 0.57 -0.20
CA ASN A 17 -6.55 0.82 -1.48
C ASN A 17 -6.64 2.28 -1.91
N ARG A 18 -7.79 2.95 -1.64
CA ARG A 18 -7.98 4.37 -1.94
C ARG A 18 -7.13 5.26 -1.06
N ALA A 19 -7.07 4.99 0.24
CA ALA A 19 -6.21 5.70 1.19
C ALA A 19 -4.72 5.56 0.82
N ALA A 20 -4.28 4.36 0.45
CA ALA A 20 -2.92 4.10 -0.01
C ALA A 20 -2.59 4.90 -1.29
N ARG A 21 -3.50 4.96 -2.27
CA ARG A 21 -3.33 5.78 -3.49
C ARG A 21 -3.20 7.27 -3.18
N VAL A 22 -3.98 7.78 -2.23
CA VAL A 22 -3.89 9.20 -1.81
C VAL A 22 -2.52 9.50 -1.22
N ILE A 23 -1.99 8.65 -0.33
CA ILE A 23 -0.64 8.80 0.24
C ILE A 23 0.42 8.75 -0.85
N ALA A 24 0.36 7.77 -1.75
CA ALA A 24 1.30 7.61 -2.85
C ALA A 24 1.29 8.84 -3.77
N ALA A 25 0.11 9.36 -4.12
CA ALA A 25 -0.05 10.56 -4.92
C ALA A 25 0.49 11.81 -4.21
N TRP A 26 0.23 11.98 -2.90
CA TRP A 26 0.75 13.11 -2.12
C TRP A 26 2.29 13.15 -2.14
N ARG A 27 2.91 12.00 -2.11
CA ARG A 27 4.39 11.87 -2.16
C ARG A 27 4.95 11.99 -3.56
N ARG A 28 4.20 11.65 -4.60
CA ARG A 28 4.65 11.62 -5.99
C ARG A 28 4.44 12.95 -6.72
N GLU A 29 3.27 13.55 -6.55
CA GLU A 29 2.86 14.70 -7.34
C GLU A 29 3.60 15.97 -6.93
N LYS A 30 4.29 16.61 -7.88
CA LYS A 30 5.06 17.84 -7.66
C LYS A 30 4.23 18.96 -7.02
N LYS A 31 2.93 19.02 -7.35
CA LYS A 31 1.99 20.01 -6.84
C LYS A 31 1.81 19.97 -5.32
N PHE A 32 1.96 18.78 -4.70
CA PHE A 32 1.77 18.55 -3.27
C PHE A 32 3.10 18.37 -2.51
N ARG A 33 4.20 18.77 -3.11
CA ARG A 33 5.54 18.71 -2.52
C ARG A 33 6.20 20.10 -2.47
N ASP A 34 7.15 20.24 -1.56
CA ASP A 34 8.04 21.39 -1.52
C ASP A 34 9.21 21.22 -2.52
N GLU A 35 10.09 22.23 -2.56
CA GLU A 35 11.28 22.23 -3.42
C GLU A 35 12.26 21.11 -3.10
N THR A 36 12.24 20.59 -1.88
CA THR A 36 13.09 19.45 -1.44
C THR A 36 12.46 18.08 -1.79
N GLY A 37 11.24 18.09 -2.37
CA GLY A 37 10.51 16.89 -2.74
C GLY A 37 9.72 16.24 -1.59
N LYS A 38 9.59 16.91 -0.44
CA LYS A 38 8.78 16.42 0.68
C LYS A 38 7.31 16.83 0.52
N PRO A 39 6.36 15.98 0.92
CA PRO A 39 4.95 16.35 0.98
C PRO A 39 4.73 17.56 1.87
N ILE A 40 4.01 18.55 1.37
CA ILE A 40 3.62 19.74 2.15
C ILE A 40 2.34 19.49 2.93
N PRO A 41 2.12 20.11 4.10
CA PRO A 41 0.83 20.13 4.77
C PRO A 41 -0.22 20.81 3.90
N LEU A 42 -1.40 20.19 3.78
CA LEU A 42 -2.48 20.65 2.89
C LEU A 42 -3.67 21.17 3.70
N PRO A 43 -4.28 22.32 3.32
CA PRO A 43 -5.58 22.70 3.84
C PRO A 43 -6.63 21.67 3.42
N MET A 44 -7.71 21.51 4.20
CA MET A 44 -8.81 20.59 3.84
C MET A 44 -9.46 20.98 2.51
N GLU A 45 -9.73 22.25 2.34
CA GLU A 45 -10.40 22.83 1.18
C GLU A 45 -9.66 24.12 0.76
N GLY A 46 -9.97 24.63 -0.39
CA GLY A 46 -9.39 25.90 -0.86
C GLY A 46 -8.30 25.71 -1.90
N GLY A 47 -8.70 25.83 -3.17
CA GLY A 47 -7.81 25.86 -4.31
C GLY A 47 -7.20 24.49 -4.68
N GLU A 48 -6.28 24.55 -5.59
CA GLU A 48 -5.72 23.37 -6.25
C GLU A 48 -4.73 22.57 -5.39
N ARG A 49 -4.20 23.16 -4.29
CA ARG A 49 -3.26 22.53 -3.35
C ARG A 49 -3.95 22.20 -2.03
N SER A 50 -5.09 21.50 -2.10
CA SER A 50 -5.84 21.09 -0.92
C SER A 50 -5.93 19.56 -0.82
N PHE A 51 -6.19 19.06 0.40
CA PHE A 51 -6.42 17.65 0.64
C PHE A 51 -7.65 17.15 -0.12
N GLY A 52 -8.70 17.97 -0.21
CA GLY A 52 -9.88 17.64 -0.99
C GLY A 52 -9.58 17.42 -2.47
N GLN A 53 -8.74 18.26 -3.08
CA GLN A 53 -8.31 18.07 -4.47
C GLN A 53 -7.45 16.83 -4.65
N LEU A 54 -6.55 16.55 -3.72
CA LEU A 54 -5.74 15.33 -3.72
C LEU A 54 -6.64 14.10 -3.69
N VAL A 55 -7.62 14.05 -2.77
CA VAL A 55 -8.56 12.93 -2.64
C VAL A 55 -9.41 12.78 -3.89
N ASN A 56 -10.04 13.84 -4.35
CA ASN A 56 -10.92 13.81 -5.53
C ASN A 56 -10.21 13.30 -6.79
N ARG A 57 -8.92 13.64 -6.92
CA ARG A 57 -8.13 13.22 -8.08
C ARG A 57 -7.66 11.78 -8.02
N PHE A 58 -7.38 11.22 -6.83
CA PHE A 58 -6.68 9.94 -6.71
C PHE A 58 -7.46 8.85 -5.95
N SER A 59 -8.59 9.16 -5.35
CA SER A 59 -9.41 8.16 -4.64
C SER A 59 -10.72 7.80 -5.32
N GLY A 60 -11.03 8.44 -6.46
CA GLY A 60 -12.34 8.31 -7.09
C GLY A 60 -13.44 9.04 -6.29
N ASN A 61 -14.68 8.67 -6.50
CA ASN A 61 -15.87 9.38 -5.99
C ASN A 61 -16.12 9.11 -4.49
N VAL A 62 -15.16 9.44 -3.62
CA VAL A 62 -15.25 9.27 -2.16
C VAL A 62 -15.11 10.62 -1.48
N PRO A 63 -15.95 10.93 -0.48
CA PRO A 63 -15.84 12.19 0.27
C PRO A 63 -14.45 12.33 0.90
N PRO A 64 -13.76 13.48 0.72
CA PRO A 64 -12.43 13.72 1.29
C PRO A 64 -12.36 13.48 2.80
N ARG A 65 -13.45 13.80 3.51
CA ARG A 65 -13.55 13.60 4.95
C ARG A 65 -13.45 12.12 5.35
N ALA A 66 -14.08 11.22 4.59
CA ALA A 66 -14.01 9.78 4.85
C ALA A 66 -12.59 9.22 4.67
N ILE A 67 -11.85 9.72 3.70
CA ILE A 67 -10.43 9.35 3.52
C ILE A 67 -9.57 9.96 4.63
N LEU A 68 -9.83 11.20 5.04
CA LEU A 68 -9.12 11.83 6.15
C LEU A 68 -9.31 11.04 7.45
N ASP A 69 -10.56 10.71 7.79
CA ASP A 69 -10.89 9.97 9.01
C ASP A 69 -10.18 8.60 9.02
N GLU A 70 -10.14 7.91 7.89
CA GLU A 70 -9.40 6.66 7.74
C GLU A 70 -7.89 6.85 7.92
N LEU A 71 -7.29 7.86 7.28
CA LEU A 71 -5.87 8.14 7.38
C LEU A 71 -5.45 8.60 8.80
N MET A 72 -6.29 9.35 9.48
CA MET A 72 -6.09 9.73 10.88
C MET A 72 -6.20 8.52 11.81
N ARG A 73 -7.22 7.68 11.59
CA ARG A 73 -7.44 6.44 12.37
C ARG A 73 -6.22 5.51 12.35
N VAL A 74 -5.51 5.44 11.23
CA VAL A 74 -4.31 4.61 11.09
C VAL A 74 -3.01 5.34 11.43
N GLY A 75 -3.08 6.63 11.78
CA GLY A 75 -1.93 7.44 12.13
C GLY A 75 -1.01 7.74 10.93
N ALA A 76 -1.56 7.73 9.71
CA ALA A 76 -0.82 8.08 8.50
C ALA A 76 -0.74 9.59 8.28
N VAL A 77 -1.70 10.34 8.81
CA VAL A 77 -1.75 11.79 8.78
C VAL A 77 -2.11 12.33 10.16
N GLU A 78 -1.77 13.59 10.40
CA GLU A 78 -2.19 14.38 11.55
C GLU A 78 -2.82 15.70 11.10
N ARG A 79 -3.63 16.28 11.98
CA ARG A 79 -4.13 17.64 11.79
C ARG A 79 -3.27 18.60 12.62
N LEU A 80 -2.69 19.57 11.96
CA LEU A 80 -1.89 20.61 12.60
C LEU A 80 -2.80 21.64 13.33
N GLU A 81 -2.23 22.45 14.22
CA GLU A 81 -2.94 23.51 14.96
C GLU A 81 -3.62 24.53 14.04
N ASP A 82 -3.04 24.78 12.88
CA ASP A 82 -3.61 25.68 11.85
C ASP A 82 -4.70 25.01 10.98
N GLY A 83 -5.10 23.78 11.30
CA GLY A 83 -6.14 23.01 10.62
C GLY A 83 -5.70 22.31 9.35
N ARG A 84 -4.44 22.47 8.91
CA ARG A 84 -3.89 21.72 7.77
C ARG A 84 -3.68 20.25 8.12
N VAL A 85 -3.71 19.40 7.11
CA VAL A 85 -3.42 17.97 7.21
C VAL A 85 -1.96 17.76 6.81
N SER A 86 -1.20 17.08 7.66
CA SER A 86 0.21 16.74 7.44
C SER A 86 0.39 15.23 7.29
N LEU A 87 1.21 14.81 6.33
CA LEU A 87 1.52 13.40 6.10
C LEU A 87 2.67 12.96 7.04
N ILE A 88 2.39 11.96 7.90
CA ILE A 88 3.36 11.40 8.84
C ILE A 88 4.00 10.13 8.26
N ALA A 89 3.19 9.23 7.73
CA ALA A 89 3.63 7.90 7.31
C ALA A 89 4.21 7.88 5.90
N ARG A 90 5.27 7.10 5.71
CA ARG A 90 5.84 6.86 4.37
C ARG A 90 5.02 5.91 3.52
N ALA A 91 4.23 5.05 4.16
CA ALA A 91 3.32 4.11 3.53
C ALA A 91 2.08 3.95 4.41
N TYR A 92 0.97 3.55 3.80
CA TYR A 92 -0.23 3.22 4.54
C TYR A 92 -0.02 1.89 5.26
N ILE A 93 0.15 1.94 6.58
CA ILE A 93 0.16 0.78 7.46
C ILE A 93 -1.04 0.92 8.38
N PRO A 94 -2.06 0.06 8.28
CA PRO A 94 -3.22 0.13 9.16
C PRO A 94 -2.79 -0.07 10.63
N LYS A 95 -2.79 0.98 11.42
CA LYS A 95 -2.79 0.91 12.88
C LYS A 95 -4.24 0.81 13.34
N GLY A 96 -4.93 -0.24 12.90
CA GLY A 96 -6.36 -0.36 13.14
C GLY A 96 -6.69 -1.42 14.17
N THR A 97 -8.00 -1.59 14.42
CA THR A 97 -8.58 -2.67 15.21
C THR A 97 -8.05 -4.02 14.72
N ASP A 98 -8.03 -5.03 15.58
CA ASP A 98 -7.59 -6.39 15.25
C ASP A 98 -8.29 -6.95 14.00
N VAL A 99 -9.54 -6.57 13.76
CA VAL A 99 -10.30 -6.91 12.54
C VAL A 99 -9.65 -6.36 11.27
N GLY A 100 -9.18 -5.11 11.29
CA GLY A 100 -8.50 -4.51 10.13
C GLY A 100 -7.15 -5.17 9.84
N ARG A 101 -6.41 -5.54 10.89
CA ARG A 101 -5.13 -6.27 10.75
C ARG A 101 -5.33 -7.69 10.24
N LEU A 102 -6.33 -8.40 10.77
CA LEU A 102 -6.70 -9.74 10.30
C LEU A 102 -7.17 -9.73 8.85
N HIS A 103 -7.90 -8.68 8.45
CA HIS A 103 -8.30 -8.51 7.05
C HIS A 103 -7.09 -8.34 6.13
N LEU A 104 -6.14 -7.46 6.50
CA LEU A 104 -4.90 -7.26 5.72
C LEU A 104 -4.09 -8.56 5.62
N LEU A 105 -3.90 -9.25 6.75
CA LEU A 105 -3.27 -10.58 6.79
C LEU A 105 -3.95 -11.54 5.81
N GLY A 106 -5.28 -11.64 5.87
CA GLY A 106 -6.03 -12.52 4.98
C GLY A 106 -5.87 -12.18 3.49
N VAL A 107 -5.79 -10.88 3.15
CA VAL A 107 -5.56 -10.43 1.77
C VAL A 107 -4.14 -10.78 1.30
N ASP A 108 -3.13 -10.51 2.09
CA ASP A 108 -1.73 -10.76 1.72
C ASP A 108 -1.44 -12.26 1.61
N VAL A 109 -1.89 -13.05 2.59
CA VAL A 109 -1.79 -14.52 2.54
C VAL A 109 -2.53 -15.09 1.33
N ARG A 110 -3.73 -14.61 1.01
CA ARG A 110 -4.47 -15.02 -0.18
C ARG A 110 -3.70 -14.73 -1.47
N HIS A 111 -3.07 -13.55 -1.60
CA HIS A 111 -2.27 -13.22 -2.78
C HIS A 111 -1.05 -14.13 -2.91
N LEU A 112 -0.36 -14.41 -1.80
CA LEU A 112 0.76 -15.34 -1.79
C LEU A 112 0.33 -16.76 -2.18
N LEU A 113 -0.74 -17.29 -1.57
CA LEU A 113 -1.27 -18.62 -1.89
C LEU A 113 -1.71 -18.71 -3.35
N SER A 114 -2.37 -17.66 -3.90
CA SER A 114 -2.77 -17.63 -5.31
C SER A 114 -1.57 -17.64 -6.25
N THR A 115 -0.46 -16.98 -5.88
CA THR A 115 0.79 -17.02 -6.65
C THR A 115 1.43 -18.41 -6.61
N ILE A 116 1.46 -19.03 -5.43
CA ILE A 116 2.00 -20.39 -5.26
C ILE A 116 1.18 -21.39 -6.08
N ASP A 117 -0.15 -21.35 -5.95
CA ASP A 117 -1.06 -22.23 -6.68
C ASP A 117 -0.90 -22.09 -8.20
N HIS A 118 -0.82 -20.86 -8.70
CA HIS A 118 -0.52 -20.61 -10.12
C HIS A 118 0.83 -21.20 -10.53
N ASN A 119 1.86 -21.09 -9.70
CA ASN A 119 3.20 -21.55 -10.00
C ASN A 119 3.36 -23.07 -9.93
N LEU A 120 2.47 -23.77 -9.19
CA LEU A 120 2.43 -25.23 -9.19
C LEU A 120 1.95 -25.77 -10.54
N ASN A 121 1.05 -25.08 -11.22
CA ASN A 121 0.50 -25.46 -12.51
C ASN A 121 0.45 -24.23 -13.46
N PRO A 122 1.60 -23.72 -13.89
CA PRO A 122 1.65 -22.51 -14.70
C PRO A 122 1.02 -22.74 -16.08
N GLY A 123 0.09 -21.86 -16.45
CA GLY A 123 -0.52 -21.89 -17.78
C GLY A 123 0.46 -21.38 -18.87
N PRO A 124 -0.06 -21.09 -20.06
CA PRO A 124 0.77 -20.62 -21.20
C PRO A 124 1.54 -19.31 -20.91
N SER A 125 1.11 -18.52 -19.95
CA SER A 125 1.78 -17.28 -19.51
C SER A 125 3.04 -17.51 -18.68
N GLY A 126 3.33 -18.76 -18.30
CA GLY A 126 4.44 -19.11 -17.43
C GLY A 126 4.24 -18.74 -15.95
N PRO A 127 5.24 -19.03 -15.11
CA PRO A 127 5.16 -18.78 -13.68
C PRO A 127 5.25 -17.29 -13.33
N LEU A 128 4.54 -16.89 -12.30
CA LEU A 128 4.68 -15.57 -11.66
C LEU A 128 5.99 -15.48 -10.87
N PHE A 129 6.49 -14.27 -10.70
CA PHE A 129 7.67 -14.04 -9.89
C PHE A 129 7.39 -14.42 -8.42
N GLN A 130 8.17 -15.39 -7.92
CA GLN A 130 8.14 -15.85 -6.54
C GLN A 130 9.55 -16.23 -6.13
N ARG A 131 10.21 -15.41 -5.34
CA ARG A 131 11.59 -15.64 -4.92
C ARG A 131 11.76 -15.26 -3.46
N LYS A 132 12.62 -16.01 -2.78
CA LYS A 132 13.02 -15.80 -1.40
C LYS A 132 14.54 -15.96 -1.30
N VAL A 133 15.18 -15.15 -0.48
CA VAL A 133 16.55 -15.34 0.00
C VAL A 133 16.50 -15.40 1.52
N ALA A 134 17.11 -16.39 2.10
CA ALA A 134 17.19 -16.60 3.54
C ALA A 134 18.53 -17.23 3.92
N TYR A 135 19.00 -16.90 5.10
CA TYR A 135 20.18 -17.48 5.74
C TYR A 135 19.83 -17.78 7.19
N ASP A 136 20.31 -18.84 7.72
CA ASP A 136 19.94 -19.45 9.01
C ASP A 136 21.01 -19.28 10.12
N ASN A 137 22.15 -18.68 9.80
CA ASN A 137 23.26 -18.50 10.75
C ASN A 137 23.81 -17.05 10.68
N LEU A 138 22.95 -16.09 11.00
CA LEU A 138 23.28 -14.66 11.01
C LEU A 138 23.52 -14.17 12.45
N PRO A 139 24.63 -13.43 12.72
CA PRO A 139 24.82 -12.77 14.01
C PRO A 139 23.76 -11.70 14.30
N ASP A 140 23.39 -11.53 15.57
CA ASP A 140 22.38 -10.58 16.02
C ASP A 140 22.65 -9.14 15.59
N ASP A 141 23.92 -8.72 15.57
CA ASP A 141 24.33 -7.36 15.21
C ASP A 141 24.16 -7.05 13.71
N VAL A 142 24.01 -8.05 12.87
CA VAL A 142 23.79 -7.91 11.42
C VAL A 142 22.33 -7.59 11.11
N LEU A 143 21.39 -8.14 11.87
CA LEU A 143 19.94 -8.05 11.60
C LEU A 143 19.43 -6.60 11.53
N PRO A 144 19.76 -5.69 12.48
CA PRO A 144 19.32 -4.28 12.38
C PRO A 144 19.86 -3.57 11.14
N LYS A 145 21.10 -3.86 10.76
CA LYS A 145 21.75 -3.28 9.56
C LYS A 145 21.08 -3.78 8.29
N PHE A 146 20.84 -5.10 8.21
CA PHE A 146 20.14 -5.74 7.10
C PHE A 146 18.71 -5.17 6.96
N ARG A 147 17.94 -5.14 8.04
CA ARG A 147 16.58 -4.58 8.07
C ARG A 147 16.56 -3.14 7.56
N LYS A 148 17.42 -2.27 8.07
CA LYS A 148 17.48 -0.85 7.67
C LYS A 148 17.83 -0.68 6.19
N LEU A 149 18.83 -1.41 5.70
CA LEU A 149 19.32 -1.31 4.32
C LEU A 149 18.26 -1.82 3.34
N PHE A 150 17.74 -3.05 3.58
CA PHE A 150 16.85 -3.69 2.62
C PHE A 150 15.43 -3.16 2.68
N SER A 151 14.94 -2.68 3.83
CA SER A 151 13.67 -1.94 3.86
C SER A 151 13.72 -0.67 3.00
N LYS A 152 14.85 0.04 2.97
CA LYS A 152 15.01 1.21 2.09
C LYS A 152 15.01 0.83 0.61
N LYS A 153 15.69 -0.26 0.22
CA LYS A 153 15.72 -0.76 -1.17
C LYS A 153 14.35 -1.29 -1.60
N ALA A 154 13.69 -2.06 -0.74
CA ALA A 154 12.34 -2.59 -0.98
C ALA A 154 11.32 -1.46 -1.16
N GLN A 155 11.38 -0.41 -0.32
CA GLN A 155 10.52 0.77 -0.44
C GLN A 155 10.70 1.47 -1.80
N ALA A 156 11.94 1.67 -2.24
CA ALA A 156 12.23 2.29 -3.54
C ALA A 156 11.68 1.46 -4.72
N LEU A 157 11.79 0.12 -4.63
CA LEU A 157 11.23 -0.77 -5.65
C LEU A 157 9.70 -0.71 -5.68
N LEU A 158 9.03 -0.72 -4.53
CA LEU A 158 7.58 -0.59 -4.45
C LEU A 158 7.09 0.77 -4.97
N GLU A 159 7.82 1.86 -4.67
CA GLU A 159 7.51 3.19 -5.20
C GLU A 159 7.66 3.24 -6.73
N SER A 160 8.66 2.56 -7.28
CA SER A 160 8.82 2.44 -8.75
C SER A 160 7.67 1.66 -9.38
N ALA A 161 7.26 0.54 -8.77
CA ALA A 161 6.13 -0.25 -9.24
C ALA A 161 4.81 0.55 -9.16
N ASP A 162 4.59 1.28 -8.06
CA ASP A 162 3.42 2.16 -7.88
C ASP A 162 3.34 3.23 -8.97
N GLN A 163 4.45 3.91 -9.26
CA GLN A 163 4.51 4.91 -10.33
C GLN A 163 4.15 4.31 -11.69
N TRP A 164 4.68 3.12 -12.00
CA TRP A 164 4.42 2.44 -13.27
C TRP A 164 2.94 2.04 -13.40
N LEU A 165 2.35 1.50 -12.33
CA LEU A 165 0.94 1.08 -12.29
C LEU A 165 -0.01 2.27 -12.35
N ALA A 166 0.26 3.33 -11.58
CA ALA A 166 -0.59 4.51 -11.50
C ALA A 166 -0.77 5.21 -12.85
N LEU A 167 0.26 5.24 -13.70
CA LEU A 167 0.18 5.80 -15.05
C LEU A 167 -0.73 4.98 -15.99
N ARG A 168 -1.05 3.73 -15.65
CA ARG A 168 -1.82 2.78 -16.44
C ARG A 168 -3.17 2.41 -15.83
N ASP A 169 -3.35 2.75 -14.57
CA ASP A 169 -4.63 2.59 -13.87
C ASP A 169 -5.61 3.68 -14.28
N ARG A 170 -6.75 3.30 -14.82
CA ARG A 170 -7.77 4.22 -15.35
C ARG A 170 -8.50 5.02 -14.25
N ASP A 171 -8.47 4.54 -13.01
CA ASP A 171 -9.00 5.27 -11.87
C ASP A 171 -8.03 6.40 -11.44
N SER A 172 -6.72 6.18 -11.60
CA SER A 172 -5.66 7.16 -11.28
C SER A 172 -5.32 8.07 -12.45
N THR A 173 -5.42 7.56 -13.68
CA THR A 173 -5.10 8.26 -14.93
C THR A 173 -6.23 8.06 -15.92
N PRO A 174 -7.25 8.94 -15.95
CA PRO A 174 -8.43 8.79 -16.81
C PRO A 174 -8.14 8.73 -18.31
N THR A 175 -6.97 9.22 -18.74
CA THR A 175 -6.51 9.17 -20.13
C THR A 175 -5.84 7.83 -20.50
N ALA A 176 -5.60 6.95 -19.53
CA ALA A 176 -5.04 5.62 -19.80
C ALA A 176 -6.02 4.79 -20.62
N LYS A 177 -5.50 4.22 -21.73
CA LYS A 177 -6.28 3.43 -22.69
C LYS A 177 -6.08 1.94 -22.46
N GLY A 178 -7.02 1.15 -22.95
CA GLY A 178 -6.96 -0.31 -22.92
C GLY A 178 -8.30 -0.94 -22.55
N SER A 179 -8.42 -2.26 -22.80
CA SER A 179 -9.58 -3.07 -22.45
C SER A 179 -9.30 -3.94 -21.22
N GLY A 180 -10.34 -4.57 -20.70
CA GLY A 180 -10.26 -5.43 -19.52
C GLY A 180 -10.24 -4.67 -18.20
N ARG A 181 -10.32 -5.42 -17.08
CA ARG A 181 -10.21 -4.91 -15.70
C ARG A 181 -9.47 -5.93 -14.85
N ASN A 182 -8.18 -5.68 -14.64
CA ASN A 182 -7.31 -6.57 -13.91
C ASN A 182 -6.85 -5.92 -12.60
N ARG A 183 -6.62 -6.73 -11.58
CA ARG A 183 -5.89 -6.34 -10.39
C ARG A 183 -4.50 -6.97 -10.48
N ALA A 184 -3.46 -6.16 -10.40
CA ALA A 184 -2.08 -6.59 -10.30
C ALA A 184 -1.37 -5.83 -9.19
N GLY A 185 -0.35 -6.42 -8.60
CA GLY A 185 0.43 -5.80 -7.54
C GLY A 185 1.75 -6.54 -7.34
N PHE A 186 2.62 -5.91 -6.58
CA PHE A 186 3.91 -6.43 -6.17
C PHE A 186 4.08 -6.21 -4.67
N GLY A 187 4.30 -7.29 -3.91
CA GLY A 187 4.47 -7.25 -2.46
C GLY A 187 5.85 -7.77 -2.06
N ILE A 188 6.44 -7.14 -1.06
CA ILE A 188 7.71 -7.55 -0.44
C ILE A 188 7.48 -7.61 1.06
N PHE A 189 7.91 -8.68 1.69
CA PHE A 189 7.88 -8.82 3.13
C PHE A 189 9.26 -9.17 3.66
N PHE A 190 9.54 -8.72 4.86
CA PHE A 190 10.72 -9.06 5.63
C PHE A 190 10.31 -10.04 6.72
N PHE A 191 11.13 -11.06 6.95
CA PHE A 191 10.95 -11.97 8.06
C PHE A 191 12.27 -12.12 8.82
N GLU A 192 12.17 -12.32 10.10
CA GLU A 192 13.27 -12.71 10.98
C GLU A 192 12.67 -13.51 12.15
N GLU A 193 13.34 -14.56 12.50
CA GLU A 193 12.95 -15.47 13.56
C GLU A 193 14.23 -16.02 14.22
N PRO A 194 14.22 -16.34 15.51
CA PRO A 194 15.31 -17.07 16.12
C PRO A 194 15.46 -18.42 15.41
N TYR A 195 16.70 -18.79 15.09
CA TYR A 195 16.95 -20.13 14.55
C TYR A 195 16.82 -21.17 15.68
N SER A 196 16.06 -22.24 15.44
CA SER A 196 15.99 -23.39 16.32
C SER A 196 16.47 -24.64 15.56
N ASP A 197 17.26 -25.50 16.21
CA ASP A 197 17.73 -26.77 15.62
C ASP A 197 16.59 -27.76 15.34
N GLU A 198 15.35 -27.44 15.78
CA GLU A 198 14.14 -28.23 15.53
C GLU A 198 13.55 -28.06 14.13
N ASP A 199 14.03 -27.06 13.37
CA ASP A 199 13.52 -26.70 12.04
C ASP A 199 14.25 -27.44 10.89
N ASN A 200 15.02 -28.48 11.19
CA ASN A 200 15.84 -29.23 10.22
C ASN A 200 15.27 -30.64 9.92
#